data_dae899adc4904d6bad0eb9688b599d1c
#
_entry.id   dae899adc4904d6bad0eb9688b599d1c
#
_cell.length_a   1.000
_cell.length_b   1.000
_cell.length_c   1.000
_cell.angle_alpha   90.00
_cell.angle_beta   90.00
_cell.angle_gamma   90.00
#
_symmetry.space_group_name_H-M   'P 1'
#
loop_
_entity.id
_entity.type
_entity.pdbx_description
1 polymer ?
#
loop_
_entity_poly.entity_id
_entity_poly.type
_entity_poly.pdbx_seq_one_letter_code
_entity_poly.pdbx_strand_id
1 'polypeptide(L)'
;MDKYSIIKLKEKGISNREIQRKTGIDRKTIASYWKEYQEKMDQLSSEGESEAKLREIQEQIVSERRYDSSGRKPTKYTPQVDALLDRILAEEDEKDEILGNHKQHLTHEQIHKRIVAAGHDIGRTTLSAYIKEKRKKREEAFIRQEYDLGDRLEYDFGDVKLVIGGMAGTYHMAVLGSPAAGHRWAYLYDNMKKEVFMDSHVRYFEMVGGAQKEVVYDNMKNVVTRFVGRNEKELNPDLVKMSLYYGFSINVTNCFSGNEKGYVESSVKKLQREVFAERYIFDSLDEAEVYLHKKLKEINAESLIEEEKKHLLDYRPPLELGRMVKLKVDKYSFIQVENNYYSVPEHLVGHWIKAKIYLRDILIYSDSRLIATHKKIDGYHQAQVDIFHYHETLEKKPGALKNSKALKSRAELKTIYDTYFINRTREFIDILRKNQDKNYPRLLEILEERGKLPAAYQETDTVDENVASNTREQLKQLSSMFMRGGSGYVN
;
A
#
# COMPACT_ATOMS: atom_id res chain seq x y z
N MET A 1 -26.76 43.19 -17.32
CA MET A 1 -25.89 44.18 -17.99
C MET A 1 -25.06 44.82 -16.91
N ASP A 2 -23.76 44.86 -17.05
CA ASP A 2 -22.80 45.33 -16.05
C ASP A 2 -22.69 46.88 -15.98
N LYS A 3 -22.11 47.39 -14.91
CA LYS A 3 -21.87 48.84 -14.68
C LYS A 3 -21.13 49.48 -15.85
N TYR A 4 -20.19 48.75 -16.46
CA TYR A 4 -19.38 49.20 -17.59
C TYR A 4 -20.22 49.49 -18.83
N SER A 5 -21.17 48.60 -19.17
CA SER A 5 -22.09 48.81 -20.31
C SER A 5 -22.97 50.03 -20.15
N ILE A 6 -23.41 50.33 -18.90
CA ILE A 6 -24.20 51.56 -18.59
C ILE A 6 -23.36 52.80 -18.80
N ILE A 7 -22.12 52.82 -18.27
CA ILE A 7 -21.20 53.94 -18.44
C ILE A 7 -20.90 54.22 -19.89
N LYS A 8 -20.63 53.19 -20.71
CA LYS A 8 -20.42 53.33 -22.15
C LYS A 8 -21.62 53.93 -22.89
N LEU A 9 -22.84 53.58 -22.47
CA LEU A 9 -24.04 54.16 -23.06
C LEU A 9 -24.18 55.65 -22.64
N LYS A 10 -23.77 56.01 -21.43
CA LYS A 10 -23.77 57.41 -20.97
C LYS A 10 -22.70 58.24 -21.68
N GLU A 11 -21.51 57.74 -21.92
CA GLU A 11 -20.46 58.39 -22.72
C GLU A 11 -20.92 58.71 -24.15
N LYS A 12 -21.79 57.87 -24.72
CA LYS A 12 -22.42 58.10 -26.02
C LYS A 12 -23.58 59.11 -25.99
N GLY A 13 -23.80 59.78 -24.84
CA GLY A 13 -24.84 60.81 -24.69
C GLY A 13 -26.25 60.24 -24.53
N ILE A 14 -26.43 58.96 -24.32
CA ILE A 14 -27.75 58.34 -24.21
C ILE A 14 -28.41 58.74 -22.87
N SER A 15 -29.70 59.11 -22.93
CA SER A 15 -30.45 59.54 -21.75
C SER A 15 -30.73 58.40 -20.78
N ASN A 16 -30.82 58.71 -19.45
CA ASN A 16 -31.15 57.68 -18.43
C ASN A 16 -32.50 56.99 -18.73
N ARG A 17 -33.46 57.67 -19.35
CA ARG A 17 -34.74 57.10 -19.73
C ARG A 17 -34.62 56.09 -20.85
N GLU A 18 -33.73 56.32 -21.77
CA GLU A 18 -33.48 55.41 -22.90
C GLU A 18 -32.65 54.19 -22.47
N ILE A 19 -31.67 54.39 -21.61
CA ILE A 19 -30.90 53.32 -21.02
C ILE A 19 -31.81 52.38 -20.19
N GLN A 20 -32.74 52.96 -19.40
CA GLN A 20 -33.74 52.17 -18.69
C GLN A 20 -34.60 51.30 -19.62
N ARG A 21 -35.07 51.86 -20.73
CA ARG A 21 -35.86 51.11 -21.71
C ARG A 21 -35.07 49.92 -22.32
N LYS A 22 -33.77 50.15 -22.59
CA LYS A 22 -32.90 49.13 -23.20
C LYS A 22 -32.42 48.08 -22.21
N THR A 23 -32.28 48.43 -20.94
CA THR A 23 -31.61 47.57 -19.95
C THR A 23 -32.51 47.06 -18.83
N GLY A 24 -33.67 47.69 -18.61
CA GLY A 24 -34.57 47.39 -17.50
C GLY A 24 -34.05 47.96 -16.12
N ILE A 25 -32.89 48.59 -16.08
CA ILE A 25 -32.25 49.08 -14.83
C ILE A 25 -32.88 50.42 -14.45
N ASP A 26 -33.14 50.59 -13.15
CA ASP A 26 -33.75 51.80 -12.62
C ASP A 26 -32.91 53.07 -12.90
N ARG A 27 -33.59 54.17 -13.23
CA ARG A 27 -32.94 55.46 -13.54
C ARG A 27 -32.06 56.03 -12.46
N LYS A 28 -32.41 55.81 -11.17
CA LYS A 28 -31.62 56.25 -10.05
C LYS A 28 -30.28 55.49 -9.97
N THR A 29 -30.33 54.20 -10.26
CA THR A 29 -29.11 53.34 -10.33
C THR A 29 -28.20 53.80 -11.47
N ILE A 30 -28.77 54.06 -12.66
CA ILE A 30 -28.04 54.59 -13.84
C ILE A 30 -27.38 55.95 -13.48
N ALA A 31 -28.15 56.87 -12.88
CA ALA A 31 -27.64 58.18 -12.47
C ALA A 31 -26.52 58.07 -11.42
N SER A 32 -26.65 57.13 -10.44
CA SER A 32 -25.65 56.89 -9.43
C SER A 32 -24.33 56.36 -10.02
N TYR A 33 -24.40 55.43 -10.97
CA TYR A 33 -23.19 54.89 -11.64
C TYR A 33 -22.48 55.97 -12.46
N TRP A 34 -23.24 56.81 -13.15
CA TRP A 34 -22.67 57.87 -13.94
C TRP A 34 -22.05 58.97 -13.09
N LYS A 35 -22.68 59.36 -11.99
CA LYS A 35 -22.14 60.33 -11.04
C LYS A 35 -20.85 59.83 -10.38
N GLU A 36 -20.86 58.58 -9.91
CA GLU A 36 -19.68 57.97 -9.32
C GLU A 36 -18.51 57.89 -10.30
N TYR A 37 -18.79 57.57 -11.57
CA TYR A 37 -17.77 57.53 -12.61
C TYR A 37 -17.18 58.92 -12.89
N GLN A 38 -18.02 59.95 -13.01
CA GLN A 38 -17.55 61.32 -13.20
C GLN A 38 -16.69 61.82 -12.02
N GLU A 39 -17.15 61.63 -10.77
CA GLU A 39 -16.40 62.01 -9.59
C GLU A 39 -15.00 61.32 -9.53
N LYS A 40 -14.91 60.07 -9.93
CA LYS A 40 -13.62 59.33 -9.97
C LYS A 40 -12.74 59.79 -11.13
N MET A 41 -13.30 60.10 -12.26
CA MET A 41 -12.57 60.66 -13.42
C MET A 41 -12.02 62.07 -13.09
N ASP A 42 -12.80 62.91 -12.37
CA ASP A 42 -12.37 64.24 -11.92
C ASP A 42 -11.23 64.10 -10.90
N GLN A 43 -11.30 63.09 -10.02
CA GLN A 43 -10.21 62.82 -9.05
C GLN A 43 -8.92 62.36 -9.76
N LEU A 44 -9.01 61.56 -10.81
CA LEU A 44 -7.86 61.15 -11.63
C LEU A 44 -7.20 62.32 -12.36
N SER A 45 -7.99 63.36 -12.67
CA SER A 45 -7.53 64.53 -13.41
C SER A 45 -6.96 65.64 -12.47
N SER A 46 -7.11 65.51 -11.16
CA SER A 46 -6.58 66.46 -10.17
C SER A 46 -5.08 66.27 -9.96
N GLU A 47 -4.29 67.33 -10.16
CA GLU A 47 -2.84 67.29 -9.93
C GLU A 47 -2.52 67.14 -8.42
N GLY A 48 -1.68 66.16 -8.06
CA GLY A 48 -1.10 66.04 -6.70
C GLY A 48 -1.37 64.75 -5.95
N GLU A 49 -2.02 63.73 -6.51
CA GLU A 49 -2.27 62.42 -5.87
C GLU A 49 -1.06 61.49 -6.00
N SER A 50 -0.82 60.69 -4.97
CA SER A 50 0.25 59.68 -5.00
C SER A 50 -0.07 58.54 -6.01
N GLU A 51 0.97 57.98 -6.61
CA GLU A 51 0.82 56.89 -7.61
C GLU A 51 -0.01 55.71 -7.10
N ALA A 52 0.12 55.38 -5.80
CA ALA A 52 -0.66 54.31 -5.16
C ALA A 52 -2.17 54.65 -5.12
N LYS A 53 -2.52 55.92 -4.85
CA LYS A 53 -3.92 56.39 -4.81
C LYS A 53 -4.54 56.46 -6.21
N LEU A 54 -3.75 56.84 -7.22
CA LEU A 54 -4.20 56.81 -8.61
C LEU A 54 -4.52 55.38 -9.07
N ARG A 55 -3.70 54.39 -8.70
CA ARG A 55 -3.99 52.97 -8.99
C ARG A 55 -5.26 52.52 -8.28
N GLU A 56 -5.47 52.88 -7.02
CA GLU A 56 -6.69 52.51 -6.29
C GLU A 56 -7.94 53.12 -6.95
N ILE A 57 -7.91 54.40 -7.40
CA ILE A 57 -9.00 55.02 -8.12
C ILE A 57 -9.27 54.32 -9.46
N GLN A 58 -8.22 53.96 -10.19
CA GLN A 58 -8.34 53.20 -11.43
C GLN A 58 -9.03 51.82 -11.22
N GLU A 59 -8.61 51.08 -10.18
CA GLU A 59 -9.24 49.81 -9.82
C GLU A 59 -10.71 49.99 -9.43
N GLN A 60 -11.03 51.05 -8.69
CA GLN A 60 -12.41 51.36 -8.30
C GLN A 60 -13.31 51.75 -9.47
N ILE A 61 -12.78 52.35 -10.55
CA ILE A 61 -13.53 52.66 -11.77
C ILE A 61 -13.89 51.38 -12.51
N VAL A 62 -12.96 50.42 -12.58
CA VAL A 62 -13.10 49.17 -13.33
C VAL A 62 -13.85 48.10 -12.52
N SER A 63 -13.80 48.16 -11.18
CA SER A 63 -14.42 47.11 -10.32
C SER A 63 -15.96 47.18 -10.37
N GLU A 64 -16.58 45.99 -10.38
CA GLU A 64 -18.01 45.90 -10.15
C GLU A 64 -18.39 46.29 -8.73
N ARG A 65 -19.53 46.96 -8.60
CA ARG A 65 -20.05 47.33 -7.26
C ARG A 65 -20.41 46.07 -6.49
N ARG A 66 -19.62 45.75 -5.48
CA ARG A 66 -20.00 44.71 -4.51
C ARG A 66 -20.97 45.35 -3.51
N TYR A 67 -22.06 44.62 -3.25
CA TYR A 67 -23.02 45.01 -2.21
C TYR A 67 -22.29 44.99 -0.86
N ASP A 68 -22.07 46.16 -0.26
CA ASP A 68 -21.48 46.29 1.07
C ASP A 68 -22.55 45.96 2.13
N SER A 69 -22.40 44.82 2.76
CA SER A 69 -23.22 44.37 3.88
C SER A 69 -22.57 44.64 5.25
N SER A 70 -21.39 45.27 5.30
CA SER A 70 -20.61 45.50 6.54
C SER A 70 -21.36 46.34 7.59
N GLY A 71 -22.27 47.23 7.15
CA GLY A 71 -23.12 48.04 8.02
C GLY A 71 -24.34 47.30 8.62
N ARG A 72 -24.61 46.07 8.26
CA ARG A 72 -25.73 45.30 8.83
C ARG A 72 -25.36 44.72 10.18
N LYS A 73 -26.02 45.19 11.24
CA LYS A 73 -25.92 44.57 12.58
C LYS A 73 -26.64 43.22 12.57
N PRO A 74 -26.00 42.16 13.12
CA PRO A 74 -26.65 40.85 13.27
C PRO A 74 -27.90 40.96 14.15
N THR A 75 -29.05 40.57 13.65
CA THR A 75 -30.33 40.72 14.35
C THR A 75 -30.53 39.69 15.48
N LYS A 76 -30.00 38.52 15.32
CA LYS A 76 -30.15 37.38 16.28
C LYS A 76 -28.90 37.08 17.10
N TYR A 77 -27.74 37.55 16.71
CA TYR A 77 -26.51 37.47 17.49
C TYR A 77 -26.34 38.72 18.32
N THR A 78 -26.92 38.71 19.50
CA THR A 78 -26.91 39.87 20.42
C THR A 78 -25.68 39.84 21.32
N PRO A 79 -25.31 40.96 21.97
CA PRO A 79 -24.23 40.97 22.96
C PRO A 79 -24.41 39.97 24.10
N GLN A 80 -25.68 39.65 24.46
CA GLN A 80 -25.98 38.64 25.48
C GLN A 80 -25.67 37.24 25.00
N VAL A 81 -25.97 36.92 23.74
CA VAL A 81 -25.59 35.62 23.10
C VAL A 81 -24.06 35.54 23.01
N ASP A 82 -23.40 36.62 22.66
CA ASP A 82 -21.95 36.72 22.55
C ASP A 82 -21.26 36.42 23.90
N ALA A 83 -21.69 37.09 24.98
CA ALA A 83 -21.18 36.91 26.33
C ALA A 83 -21.46 35.46 26.87
N LEU A 84 -22.63 34.89 26.56
CA LEU A 84 -22.95 33.52 26.94
C LEU A 84 -22.08 32.50 26.17
N LEU A 85 -21.85 32.75 24.88
CA LEU A 85 -20.96 31.91 24.08
C LEU A 85 -19.52 31.95 24.62
N ASP A 86 -19.01 33.15 24.97
CA ASP A 86 -17.67 33.27 25.55
C ASP A 86 -17.55 32.50 26.87
N ARG A 87 -18.58 32.56 27.73
CA ARG A 87 -18.58 31.75 28.95
C ARG A 87 -18.52 30.25 28.67
N ILE A 88 -19.33 29.76 27.73
CA ILE A 88 -19.33 28.35 27.38
C ILE A 88 -17.99 27.92 26.81
N LEU A 89 -17.33 28.75 26.01
CA LEU A 89 -16.02 28.46 25.46
C LEU A 89 -14.92 28.48 26.53
N ALA A 90 -15.00 29.42 27.49
CA ALA A 90 -14.07 29.48 28.62
C ALA A 90 -14.21 28.26 29.54
N GLU A 91 -15.45 27.76 29.77
CA GLU A 91 -15.70 26.49 30.48
C GLU A 91 -15.08 25.31 29.78
N GLU A 92 -15.06 25.28 28.44
CA GLU A 92 -14.39 24.23 27.65
C GLU A 92 -12.86 24.33 27.77
N ASP A 93 -12.31 25.56 27.71
CA ASP A 93 -10.87 25.78 27.84
C ASP A 93 -10.38 25.37 29.24
N GLU A 94 -11.12 25.71 30.32
CA GLU A 94 -10.81 25.28 31.69
C GLU A 94 -10.86 23.76 31.83
N LYS A 95 -11.85 23.12 31.19
CA LYS A 95 -11.96 21.66 31.17
C LYS A 95 -10.76 21.01 30.45
N ASP A 96 -10.30 21.61 29.34
CA ASP A 96 -9.13 21.16 28.60
C ASP A 96 -7.85 21.27 29.46
N GLU A 97 -7.72 22.33 30.26
CA GLU A 97 -6.61 22.50 31.22
C GLU A 97 -6.63 21.43 32.32
N ILE A 98 -7.81 21.12 32.87
CA ILE A 98 -7.96 20.14 33.98
C ILE A 98 -7.79 18.70 33.49
N LEU A 99 -8.43 18.35 32.38
CA LEU A 99 -8.47 16.98 31.86
C LEU A 99 -7.30 16.65 30.93
N GLY A 100 -6.58 17.64 30.45
CA GLY A 100 -5.54 17.49 29.45
C GLY A 100 -6.09 16.98 28.10
N ASN A 101 -5.38 16.09 27.44
CA ASN A 101 -5.80 15.57 26.15
C ASN A 101 -6.98 14.59 26.26
N HIS A 102 -8.19 15.05 25.98
CA HIS A 102 -9.42 14.25 26.02
C HIS A 102 -10.28 14.47 24.76
N LYS A 103 -11.27 13.56 24.55
CA LYS A 103 -12.20 13.62 23.40
C LYS A 103 -13.58 14.21 23.74
N GLN A 104 -13.76 14.71 24.95
CA GLN A 104 -15.07 15.13 25.49
C GLN A 104 -15.34 16.61 25.26
N HIS A 105 -15.21 17.11 24.01
CA HIS A 105 -15.50 18.48 23.65
C HIS A 105 -16.98 18.67 23.30
N LEU A 106 -17.56 19.83 23.68
CA LEU A 106 -18.92 20.19 23.27
C LEU A 106 -19.01 20.36 21.74
N THR A 107 -19.97 19.68 21.14
CA THR A 107 -20.30 19.88 19.74
C THR A 107 -21.02 21.22 19.54
N HIS A 108 -20.95 21.79 18.34
CA HIS A 108 -21.68 23.01 17.99
C HIS A 108 -23.19 22.88 18.27
N GLU A 109 -23.74 21.68 18.14
CA GLU A 109 -25.15 21.40 18.45
C GLU A 109 -25.44 21.45 19.95
N GLN A 110 -24.54 20.94 20.79
CA GLN A 110 -24.69 21.01 22.25
C GLN A 110 -24.57 22.46 22.75
N ILE A 111 -23.65 23.25 22.18
CA ILE A 111 -23.53 24.66 22.46
C ILE A 111 -24.80 25.40 22.03
N HIS A 112 -25.35 25.14 20.85
CA HIS A 112 -26.59 25.69 20.37
C HIS A 112 -27.75 25.39 21.31
N LYS A 113 -27.91 24.11 21.74
CA LYS A 113 -28.95 23.71 22.71
C LYS A 113 -28.84 24.46 24.04
N ARG A 114 -27.63 24.68 24.56
CA ARG A 114 -27.41 25.47 25.78
C ARG A 114 -27.85 26.93 25.63
N ILE A 115 -27.54 27.57 24.49
CA ILE A 115 -27.93 28.95 24.19
C ILE A 115 -29.45 29.09 24.00
N VAL A 116 -30.08 28.15 23.31
CA VAL A 116 -31.54 28.12 23.18
C VAL A 116 -32.22 27.86 24.50
N ALA A 117 -31.72 26.95 25.35
CA ALA A 117 -32.23 26.73 26.70
C ALA A 117 -32.11 27.94 27.62
N ALA A 118 -31.13 28.82 27.37
CA ALA A 118 -31.00 30.10 28.05
C ALA A 118 -31.96 31.23 27.52
N GLY A 119 -32.87 30.88 26.60
CA GLY A 119 -33.93 31.75 26.11
C GLY A 119 -33.55 32.59 24.87
N HIS A 120 -32.46 32.27 24.18
CA HIS A 120 -32.02 32.99 22.98
C HIS A 120 -32.40 32.24 21.70
N ASP A 121 -33.19 32.88 20.82
CA ASP A 121 -33.55 32.32 19.50
C ASP A 121 -32.49 32.67 18.45
N ILE A 122 -31.57 31.75 18.21
CA ILE A 122 -30.53 31.88 17.19
C ILE A 122 -30.47 30.66 16.31
N GLY A 123 -30.29 30.84 15.00
CA GLY A 123 -30.15 29.70 14.07
C GLY A 123 -28.83 28.96 14.26
N ARG A 124 -28.88 27.63 14.21
CA ARG A 124 -27.70 26.73 14.35
C ARG A 124 -26.55 27.10 13.41
N THR A 125 -26.85 27.38 12.14
CA THR A 125 -25.84 27.74 11.14
C THR A 125 -25.14 29.04 11.47
N THR A 126 -25.89 30.05 11.90
CA THR A 126 -25.39 31.36 12.33
C THR A 126 -24.47 31.21 13.54
N LEU A 127 -24.92 30.53 14.58
CA LEU A 127 -24.11 30.27 15.77
C LEU A 127 -22.84 29.49 15.46
N SER A 128 -22.93 28.46 14.61
CA SER A 128 -21.77 27.69 14.18
C SER A 128 -20.69 28.53 13.48
N ALA A 129 -21.07 29.54 12.72
CA ALA A 129 -20.14 30.49 12.13
C ALA A 129 -19.39 31.31 13.18
N TYR A 130 -20.09 31.85 14.19
CA TYR A 130 -19.47 32.59 15.29
C TYR A 130 -18.60 31.70 16.18
N ILE A 131 -19.01 30.46 16.47
CA ILE A 131 -18.17 29.50 17.20
C ILE A 131 -16.84 29.24 16.42
N LYS A 132 -16.92 29.07 15.12
CA LYS A 132 -15.72 28.88 14.27
C LYS A 132 -14.83 30.12 14.31
N GLU A 133 -15.42 31.29 14.23
CA GLU A 133 -14.68 32.57 14.28
C GLU A 133 -13.98 32.78 15.63
N LYS A 134 -14.69 32.56 16.76
CA LYS A 134 -14.11 32.67 18.10
C LYS A 134 -13.08 31.58 18.41
N ARG A 135 -13.29 30.36 17.92
CA ARG A 135 -12.33 29.24 18.02
C ARG A 135 -11.20 29.35 16.99
N LYS A 136 -11.22 30.33 16.08
CA LYS A 136 -10.09 30.58 15.20
C LYS A 136 -8.88 30.93 16.06
N LYS A 137 -8.16 29.88 16.51
CA LYS A 137 -6.79 30.08 17.00
C LYS A 137 -6.05 30.83 15.90
N ARG A 138 -5.20 31.80 16.28
CA ARG A 138 -4.27 32.42 15.33
C ARG A 138 -3.67 31.29 14.52
N GLU A 139 -3.84 31.32 13.19
CA GLU A 139 -3.21 30.37 12.31
C GLU A 139 -1.70 30.48 12.59
N GLU A 140 -1.14 29.46 13.22
CA GLU A 140 0.30 29.42 13.45
C GLU A 140 0.97 29.29 12.09
N ALA A 141 1.95 30.15 11.84
CA ALA A 141 2.77 30.02 10.65
C ALA A 141 3.67 28.79 10.82
N PHE A 142 3.51 27.81 9.93
CA PHE A 142 4.40 26.66 9.90
C PHE A 142 5.68 27.01 9.15
N ILE A 143 6.83 26.76 9.77
CA ILE A 143 8.12 26.89 9.10
C ILE A 143 8.28 25.69 8.15
N ARG A 144 8.38 25.98 6.85
CA ARG A 144 8.65 24.93 5.85
C ARG A 144 10.02 24.33 6.12
N GLN A 145 10.05 23.04 6.37
CA GLN A 145 11.30 22.29 6.52
C GLN A 145 11.88 21.97 5.15
N GLU A 146 13.16 22.16 4.98
CA GLU A 146 13.94 21.74 3.82
C GLU A 146 15.03 20.77 4.29
N TYR A 147 15.23 19.70 3.55
CA TYR A 147 16.19 18.65 3.87
C TYR A 147 17.13 18.46 2.70
N ASP A 148 18.38 18.18 3.00
CA ASP A 148 19.34 17.81 1.99
C ASP A 148 19.13 16.35 1.53
N LEU A 149 19.62 16.03 0.32
CA LEU A 149 19.54 14.68 -0.22
C LEU A 149 20.30 13.70 0.70
N GLY A 150 19.69 12.58 1.00
CA GLY A 150 20.24 11.55 1.87
C GLY A 150 20.07 11.80 3.37
N ASP A 151 19.52 12.95 3.79
CA ASP A 151 19.40 13.25 5.22
C ASP A 151 18.22 12.52 5.86
N ARG A 152 17.05 12.49 5.20
CA ARG A 152 15.82 12.08 5.86
C ARG A 152 14.98 11.11 5.04
N LEU A 153 14.53 10.05 5.69
CA LEU A 153 13.49 9.13 5.23
C LEU A 153 12.31 9.18 6.20
N GLU A 154 11.10 9.25 5.70
CA GLU A 154 9.89 9.14 6.50
C GLU A 154 9.23 7.78 6.25
N TYR A 155 8.78 7.12 7.32
CA TYR A 155 8.12 5.82 7.29
C TYR A 155 6.71 5.88 7.86
N ASP A 156 5.74 5.26 7.17
CA ASP A 156 4.37 5.10 7.67
C ASP A 156 3.71 3.82 7.17
N PHE A 157 2.68 3.37 7.90
CA PHE A 157 1.74 2.39 7.40
C PHE A 157 0.46 3.06 6.91
N GLY A 158 -0.03 2.61 5.76
CA GLY A 158 -1.32 3.02 5.21
C GLY A 158 -2.19 1.82 4.89
N ASP A 159 -3.48 1.89 5.21
CA ASP A 159 -4.42 0.83 4.92
C ASP A 159 -5.00 0.98 3.51
N VAL A 160 -5.20 -0.13 2.81
CA VAL A 160 -5.89 -0.18 1.52
C VAL A 160 -6.85 -1.38 1.48
N LYS A 161 -8.03 -1.17 0.91
CA LYS A 161 -9.03 -2.24 0.73
C LYS A 161 -8.92 -2.80 -0.69
N LEU A 162 -8.63 -4.09 -0.79
CA LEU A 162 -8.45 -4.79 -2.08
C LEU A 162 -9.29 -6.08 -2.10
N VAL A 163 -9.53 -6.58 -3.30
CA VAL A 163 -10.07 -7.91 -3.54
C VAL A 163 -8.94 -8.78 -4.08
N ILE A 164 -8.48 -9.75 -3.29
CA ILE A 164 -7.41 -10.66 -3.64
C ILE A 164 -7.96 -12.08 -3.72
N GLY A 165 -7.78 -12.74 -4.88
CA GLY A 165 -8.30 -14.09 -5.09
C GLY A 165 -9.82 -14.19 -4.90
N GLY A 166 -10.57 -13.15 -5.23
CA GLY A 166 -12.02 -13.05 -5.07
C GLY A 166 -12.51 -12.68 -3.66
N MET A 167 -11.61 -12.46 -2.69
CA MET A 167 -11.96 -12.09 -1.32
C MET A 167 -11.59 -10.64 -1.02
N ALA A 168 -12.57 -9.86 -0.53
CA ALA A 168 -12.34 -8.49 -0.08
C ALA A 168 -11.66 -8.48 1.28
N GLY A 169 -10.59 -7.67 1.42
CA GLY A 169 -9.83 -7.56 2.66
C GLY A 169 -9.18 -6.19 2.81
N THR A 170 -8.68 -5.92 4.01
CA THR A 170 -7.82 -4.77 4.30
C THR A 170 -6.37 -5.25 4.26
N TYR A 171 -5.55 -4.58 3.46
CA TYR A 171 -4.12 -4.81 3.31
C TYR A 171 -3.36 -3.56 3.74
N HIS A 172 -2.08 -3.70 4.01
CA HIS A 172 -1.28 -2.66 4.62
C HIS A 172 -0.10 -2.30 3.71
N MET A 173 0.02 -1.02 3.41
CA MET A 173 1.17 -0.49 2.67
C MET A 173 2.21 0.02 3.67
N ALA A 174 3.41 -0.53 3.64
CA ALA A 174 4.57 0.08 4.28
C ALA A 174 5.12 1.13 3.32
N VAL A 175 4.91 2.41 3.63
CA VAL A 175 5.28 3.54 2.77
C VAL A 175 6.53 4.21 3.29
N LEU A 176 7.51 4.38 2.41
CA LEU A 176 8.78 5.06 2.69
C LEU A 176 8.90 6.24 1.74
N GLY A 177 9.21 7.41 2.27
CA GLY A 177 9.29 8.63 1.48
C GLY A 177 10.50 9.49 1.83
N SER A 178 11.26 9.91 0.80
CA SER A 178 12.28 10.93 0.94
C SER A 178 11.72 12.28 0.52
N PRO A 179 11.55 13.23 1.46
CA PRO A 179 11.06 14.56 1.16
C PRO A 179 11.98 15.33 0.22
N ALA A 180 13.31 15.22 0.42
CA ALA A 180 14.32 15.92 -0.36
C ALA A 180 14.34 15.47 -1.82
N ALA A 181 14.29 14.16 -2.06
CA ALA A 181 14.28 13.60 -3.41
C ALA A 181 12.89 13.65 -4.07
N GLY A 182 11.83 13.96 -3.33
CA GLY A 182 10.46 13.82 -3.84
C GLY A 182 10.07 12.37 -4.14
N HIS A 183 10.84 11.40 -3.63
CA HIS A 183 10.69 9.98 -3.90
C HIS A 183 9.80 9.31 -2.86
N ARG A 184 8.93 8.40 -3.29
CA ARG A 184 8.08 7.57 -2.43
C ARG A 184 8.06 6.15 -2.93
N TRP A 185 8.12 5.19 -2.00
CA TRP A 185 8.04 3.79 -2.32
C TRP A 185 7.13 3.07 -1.33
N ALA A 186 6.55 1.95 -1.73
CA ALA A 186 5.70 1.18 -0.85
C ALA A 186 5.77 -0.30 -1.17
N TYR A 187 5.55 -1.11 -0.13
CA TYR A 187 5.40 -2.56 -0.20
C TYR A 187 4.05 -2.94 0.39
N LEU A 188 3.44 -4.00 -0.14
CA LEU A 188 2.09 -4.43 0.22
C LEU A 188 2.14 -5.71 1.06
N TYR A 189 1.41 -5.70 2.19
CA TYR A 189 1.40 -6.79 3.15
C TYR A 189 -0.03 -7.09 3.65
N ASP A 190 -0.19 -8.29 4.22
CA ASP A 190 -1.43 -8.76 4.85
C ASP A 190 -1.57 -8.32 6.31
N ASN A 191 -0.50 -7.84 6.93
CA ASN A 191 -0.47 -7.42 8.33
C ASN A 191 0.59 -6.32 8.57
N MET A 192 0.61 -5.76 9.79
CA MET A 192 1.59 -4.74 10.23
C MET A 192 2.48 -5.26 11.37
N LYS A 193 2.79 -6.55 11.39
CA LYS A 193 3.65 -7.11 12.43
C LYS A 193 5.10 -6.62 12.30
N LYS A 194 5.89 -6.89 13.34
CA LYS A 194 7.30 -6.51 13.40
C LYS A 194 8.12 -7.03 12.21
N GLU A 195 7.85 -8.25 11.78
CA GLU A 195 8.54 -8.88 10.65
C GLU A 195 8.32 -8.10 9.36
N VAL A 196 7.10 -7.62 9.11
CA VAL A 196 6.74 -6.77 7.96
C VAL A 196 7.45 -5.41 8.04
N PHE A 197 7.45 -4.81 9.23
CA PHE A 197 8.12 -3.54 9.47
C PHE A 197 9.64 -3.64 9.18
N MET A 198 10.29 -4.70 9.65
CA MET A 198 11.71 -4.92 9.38
C MET A 198 11.98 -5.23 7.89
N ASP A 199 11.18 -6.09 7.28
CA ASP A 199 11.29 -6.49 5.87
C ASP A 199 11.20 -5.30 4.92
N SER A 200 10.24 -4.41 5.12
CA SER A 200 10.05 -3.23 4.28
C SER A 200 11.26 -2.28 4.28
N HIS A 201 11.94 -2.13 5.40
CA HIS A 201 13.17 -1.33 5.49
C HIS A 201 14.33 -2.01 4.74
N VAL A 202 14.54 -3.30 4.98
CA VAL A 202 15.62 -4.06 4.33
C VAL A 202 15.45 -4.02 2.81
N ARG A 203 14.24 -4.27 2.32
CA ARG A 203 13.91 -4.20 0.87
C ARG A 203 14.15 -2.81 0.29
N TYR A 204 13.79 -1.77 1.03
CA TYR A 204 13.98 -0.40 0.57
C TYR A 204 15.46 -0.02 0.51
N PHE A 205 16.23 -0.28 1.58
CA PHE A 205 17.66 0.03 1.61
C PHE A 205 18.46 -0.75 0.57
N GLU A 206 18.07 -2.00 0.30
CA GLU A 206 18.63 -2.79 -0.79
C GLU A 206 18.33 -2.16 -2.16
N MET A 207 17.07 -1.76 -2.39
CA MET A 207 16.62 -1.18 -3.66
C MET A 207 17.32 0.16 -3.96
N VAL A 208 17.48 1.03 -2.95
CA VAL A 208 18.13 2.35 -3.15
C VAL A 208 19.63 2.29 -3.03
N GLY A 209 20.21 1.21 -2.49
CA GLY A 209 21.65 1.01 -2.36
C GLY A 209 22.28 1.65 -1.13
N GLY A 210 21.51 1.89 -0.06
CA GLY A 210 21.96 2.46 1.21
C GLY A 210 20.82 2.96 2.06
N ALA A 211 21.11 3.59 3.19
CA ALA A 211 20.12 4.20 4.07
C ALA A 211 20.32 5.72 4.15
N GLN A 212 19.24 6.47 4.36
CA GLN A 212 19.31 7.88 4.73
C GLN A 212 19.90 8.00 6.14
N LYS A 213 20.45 9.19 6.49
CA LYS A 213 21.07 9.43 7.80
C LYS A 213 20.09 9.36 8.96
N GLU A 214 18.85 9.78 8.75
CA GLU A 214 17.76 9.73 9.73
C GLU A 214 16.53 9.05 9.13
N VAL A 215 15.86 8.19 9.93
CA VAL A 215 14.55 7.66 9.59
C VAL A 215 13.53 8.11 10.64
N VAL A 216 12.45 8.71 10.16
CA VAL A 216 11.40 9.31 10.99
C VAL A 216 10.18 8.42 11.05
N TYR A 217 9.73 8.16 12.25
CA TYR A 217 8.62 7.27 12.57
C TYR A 217 7.54 7.98 13.38
N ASP A 218 6.32 7.51 13.27
CA ASP A 218 5.27 7.81 14.24
C ASP A 218 5.38 6.89 15.48
N ASN A 219 4.62 7.21 16.53
CA ASN A 219 4.55 6.44 17.78
C ASN A 219 3.82 5.09 17.60
N MET A 220 4.26 4.27 16.66
CA MET A 220 3.70 2.94 16.42
C MET A 220 4.35 1.88 17.32
N LYS A 221 3.64 0.78 17.61
CA LYS A 221 4.13 -0.33 18.47
C LYS A 221 5.42 -0.99 17.97
N ASN A 222 5.67 -0.94 16.67
CA ASN A 222 6.89 -1.48 16.07
C ASN A 222 8.12 -0.62 16.36
N VAL A 223 7.93 0.63 16.74
CA VAL A 223 8.97 1.61 17.02
C VAL A 223 9.15 1.80 18.52
N VAL A 224 8.05 2.01 19.26
CA VAL A 224 8.04 2.28 20.70
C VAL A 224 7.40 1.10 21.43
N THR A 225 8.17 0.45 22.30
CA THR A 225 7.69 -0.65 23.14
C THR A 225 7.02 -0.15 24.40
N ARG A 226 7.51 0.95 24.98
CA ARG A 226 6.98 1.50 26.24
C ARG A 226 7.26 3.01 26.32
N PHE A 227 6.31 3.75 26.90
CA PHE A 227 6.52 5.14 27.34
C PHE A 227 6.95 5.12 28.80
N VAL A 228 8.17 5.60 29.09
CA VAL A 228 8.75 5.62 30.44
C VAL A 228 8.44 6.94 31.15
N GLY A 229 8.14 8.01 30.41
CA GLY A 229 7.81 9.35 30.90
C GLY A 229 7.18 10.22 29.82
N ARG A 230 6.97 11.52 30.08
CA ARG A 230 6.38 12.45 29.12
C ARG A 230 7.18 12.55 27.80
N ASN A 231 8.51 12.39 27.87
CA ASN A 231 9.41 12.52 26.73
C ASN A 231 10.36 11.33 26.53
N GLU A 232 10.31 10.30 27.38
CA GLU A 232 11.17 9.14 27.28
C GLU A 232 10.43 7.96 26.69
N LYS A 233 10.94 7.46 25.58
CA LYS A 233 10.38 6.34 24.82
C LYS A 233 11.39 5.19 24.79
N GLU A 234 10.96 4.01 25.19
CA GLU A 234 11.75 2.79 25.01
C GLU A 234 11.54 2.26 23.59
N LEU A 235 12.61 2.27 22.80
CA LEU A 235 12.57 1.84 21.40
C LEU A 235 12.58 0.32 21.29
N ASN A 236 12.00 -0.18 20.22
CA ASN A 236 12.04 -1.60 19.89
C ASN A 236 13.50 -2.04 19.67
N PRO A 237 14.00 -3.05 20.44
CA PRO A 237 15.39 -3.50 20.35
C PRO A 237 15.79 -3.97 18.93
N ASP A 238 14.88 -4.53 18.16
CA ASP A 238 15.18 -4.98 16.79
C ASP A 238 15.34 -3.80 15.84
N LEU A 239 14.55 -2.72 16.02
CA LEU A 239 14.75 -1.46 15.30
C LEU A 239 16.10 -0.83 15.65
N VAL A 240 16.47 -0.83 16.94
CA VAL A 240 17.78 -0.32 17.37
C VAL A 240 18.92 -1.11 16.74
N LYS A 241 18.82 -2.44 16.68
CA LYS A 241 19.80 -3.29 15.99
C LYS A 241 19.90 -2.96 14.50
N MET A 242 18.75 -2.76 13.84
CA MET A 242 18.72 -2.39 12.43
C MET A 242 19.35 -1.01 12.20
N SER A 243 19.03 -0.03 13.02
CA SER A 243 19.64 1.31 13.00
C SER A 243 21.17 1.24 13.16
N LEU A 244 21.66 0.49 14.13
CA LEU A 244 23.10 0.26 14.32
C LEU A 244 23.73 -0.45 13.10
N TYR A 245 23.03 -1.42 12.52
CA TYR A 245 23.54 -2.15 11.36
C TYR A 245 23.65 -1.27 10.14
N TYR A 246 22.61 -0.48 9.79
CA TYR A 246 22.62 0.40 8.61
C TYR A 246 23.25 1.78 8.87
N GLY A 247 23.42 2.18 10.12
CA GLY A 247 24.06 3.43 10.53
C GLY A 247 23.12 4.64 10.61
N PHE A 248 21.82 4.48 10.45
CA PHE A 248 20.85 5.58 10.49
C PHE A 248 20.45 5.93 11.94
N SER A 249 20.06 7.17 12.17
CA SER A 249 19.45 7.62 13.42
C SER A 249 17.93 7.42 13.43
N ILE A 250 17.38 7.05 14.59
CA ILE A 250 15.94 6.87 14.78
C ILE A 250 15.36 8.18 15.31
N ASN A 251 14.42 8.76 14.59
CA ASN A 251 13.63 9.91 15.04
C ASN A 251 12.16 9.49 15.19
N VAL A 252 11.59 9.69 16.38
CA VAL A 252 10.18 9.37 16.65
C VAL A 252 9.44 10.65 16.93
N THR A 253 8.50 11.00 16.07
CA THR A 253 7.72 12.23 16.17
C THR A 253 7.01 12.34 17.52
N ASN A 254 6.78 13.57 17.97
CA ASN A 254 6.02 13.80 19.18
C ASN A 254 4.53 13.52 18.97
N CYS A 255 3.84 13.14 20.05
CA CYS A 255 2.39 12.96 19.97
C CYS A 255 1.75 14.30 19.54
N PHE A 256 0.86 14.24 18.53
CA PHE A 256 0.14 15.38 17.93
C PHE A 256 0.97 16.37 17.07
N SER A 257 2.18 16.03 16.69
CA SER A 257 3.01 16.83 15.77
C SER A 257 2.87 16.35 14.32
N GLY A 258 1.66 16.31 13.78
CA GLY A 258 1.37 15.86 12.41
C GLY A 258 2.14 16.62 11.31
N ASN A 259 2.72 17.78 11.66
CA ASN A 259 3.51 18.57 10.73
C ASN A 259 4.95 18.05 10.53
N GLU A 260 5.44 17.20 11.43
CA GLU A 260 6.80 16.65 11.36
C GLU A 260 6.95 15.52 10.34
N LYS A 261 5.85 14.96 9.83
CA LYS A 261 5.80 13.78 8.94
C LYS A 261 4.83 13.97 7.77
N GLY A 262 4.73 15.20 7.26
CA GLY A 262 3.72 15.56 6.26
C GLY A 262 3.91 14.89 4.89
N TYR A 263 5.13 14.53 4.51
CA TYR A 263 5.42 13.97 3.20
C TYR A 263 4.90 12.54 3.06
N VAL A 264 5.20 11.65 4.02
CA VAL A 264 4.76 10.25 3.93
C VAL A 264 3.26 10.10 4.15
N GLU A 265 2.63 10.90 5.05
CA GLU A 265 1.17 10.92 5.20
C GLU A 265 0.45 11.34 3.92
N SER A 266 0.97 12.36 3.24
CA SER A 266 0.46 12.77 1.93
C SER A 266 0.69 11.69 0.87
N SER A 267 1.81 10.96 0.97
CA SER A 267 2.14 9.83 0.09
C SER A 267 1.17 8.67 0.25
N VAL A 268 0.81 8.29 1.48
CA VAL A 268 -0.22 7.25 1.74
C VAL A 268 -1.53 7.61 1.03
N LYS A 269 -2.02 8.84 1.25
CA LYS A 269 -3.26 9.34 0.61
C LYS A 269 -3.17 9.37 -0.92
N LYS A 270 -2.00 9.76 -1.44
CA LYS A 270 -1.74 9.79 -2.88
C LYS A 270 -1.80 8.38 -3.47
N LEU A 271 -1.13 7.39 -2.84
CA LEU A 271 -1.13 6.01 -3.32
C LEU A 271 -2.52 5.37 -3.27
N GLN A 272 -3.31 5.61 -2.22
CA GLN A 272 -4.69 5.14 -2.15
C GLN A 272 -5.53 5.67 -3.31
N ARG A 273 -5.37 6.95 -3.70
CA ARG A 273 -6.17 7.62 -4.72
C ARG A 273 -5.68 7.36 -6.15
N GLU A 274 -4.38 7.41 -6.38
CA GLU A 274 -3.81 7.36 -7.74
C GLU A 274 -3.47 5.94 -8.19
N VAL A 275 -3.31 4.99 -7.26
CA VAL A 275 -2.99 3.60 -7.60
C VAL A 275 -4.23 2.71 -7.44
N PHE A 276 -4.72 2.58 -6.22
CA PHE A 276 -5.74 1.59 -5.90
C PHE A 276 -7.19 2.06 -6.11
N ALA A 277 -7.43 3.35 -6.42
CA ALA A 277 -8.72 3.78 -6.91
C ALA A 277 -8.96 3.36 -8.37
N GLU A 278 -7.90 3.22 -9.17
CA GLU A 278 -7.98 2.78 -10.57
C GLU A 278 -8.19 1.26 -10.69
N ARG A 279 -7.46 0.47 -9.88
CA ARG A 279 -7.57 -0.99 -9.85
C ARG A 279 -7.47 -1.51 -8.42
N TYR A 280 -8.43 -2.32 -8.00
CA TYR A 280 -8.51 -2.87 -6.64
C TYR A 280 -8.76 -4.37 -6.59
N ILE A 281 -8.86 -5.06 -7.75
CA ILE A 281 -9.08 -6.50 -7.89
C ILE A 281 -7.82 -7.14 -8.48
N PHE A 282 -7.29 -8.16 -7.80
CA PHE A 282 -6.08 -8.90 -8.18
C PHE A 282 -6.23 -10.38 -7.85
N ASP A 283 -5.52 -11.24 -8.58
CA ASP A 283 -5.52 -12.68 -8.33
C ASP A 283 -4.67 -13.04 -7.10
N SER A 284 -3.60 -12.28 -6.85
CA SER A 284 -2.71 -12.49 -5.71
C SER A 284 -2.18 -11.16 -5.14
N LEU A 285 -1.66 -11.21 -3.91
CA LEU A 285 -1.00 -10.07 -3.28
C LEU A 285 0.27 -9.66 -4.04
N ASP A 286 1.00 -10.65 -4.60
CA ASP A 286 2.19 -10.40 -5.41
C ASP A 286 1.83 -9.65 -6.71
N GLU A 287 0.73 -9.97 -7.36
CA GLU A 287 0.23 -9.23 -8.52
C GLU A 287 -0.11 -7.78 -8.17
N ALA A 288 -0.78 -7.58 -7.04
CA ALA A 288 -1.10 -6.25 -6.54
C ALA A 288 0.17 -5.43 -6.22
N GLU A 289 1.21 -6.05 -5.65
CA GLU A 289 2.49 -5.40 -5.39
C GLU A 289 3.25 -5.07 -6.69
N VAL A 290 3.24 -5.93 -7.67
CA VAL A 290 3.82 -5.65 -9.00
C VAL A 290 3.11 -4.47 -9.67
N TYR A 291 1.78 -4.41 -9.60
CA TYR A 291 1.00 -3.28 -10.09
C TYR A 291 1.35 -1.98 -9.36
N LEU A 292 1.42 -2.02 -8.02
CA LEU A 292 1.84 -0.89 -7.18
C LEU A 292 3.22 -0.38 -7.60
N HIS A 293 4.20 -1.27 -7.76
CA HIS A 293 5.57 -0.89 -8.14
C HIS A 293 5.64 -0.28 -9.54
N LYS A 294 4.82 -0.75 -10.48
CA LYS A 294 4.71 -0.12 -11.81
C LYS A 294 4.23 1.32 -11.69
N LYS A 295 3.15 1.55 -10.95
CA LYS A 295 2.59 2.90 -10.72
C LYS A 295 3.55 3.81 -9.94
N LEU A 296 4.28 3.25 -8.96
CA LEU A 296 5.29 4.00 -8.21
C LEU A 296 6.45 4.49 -9.11
N LYS A 297 6.87 3.71 -10.10
CA LYS A 297 7.87 4.16 -11.08
C LYS A 297 7.35 5.33 -11.92
N GLU A 298 6.07 5.30 -12.31
CA GLU A 298 5.42 6.42 -13.02
C GLU A 298 5.34 7.68 -12.14
N ILE A 299 4.92 7.52 -10.88
CA ILE A 299 4.79 8.63 -9.90
C ILE A 299 6.15 9.28 -9.56
N ASN A 300 7.22 8.48 -9.56
CA ASN A 300 8.58 8.92 -9.23
C ASN A 300 9.42 9.32 -10.45
N ALA A 301 8.83 9.45 -11.64
CA ALA A 301 9.58 9.74 -12.86
C ALA A 301 10.42 11.03 -12.78
N GLU A 302 9.96 12.01 -12.01
CA GLU A 302 10.64 13.30 -11.80
C GLU A 302 11.38 13.37 -10.46
N SER A 303 11.48 12.27 -9.71
CA SER A 303 12.14 12.26 -8.40
C SER A 303 13.66 12.33 -8.55
N LEU A 304 14.32 12.93 -7.56
CA LEU A 304 15.77 13.05 -7.50
C LEU A 304 16.43 11.83 -6.83
N ILE A 305 15.81 10.64 -6.89
CA ILE A 305 16.34 9.46 -6.19
C ILE A 305 17.72 9.04 -6.67
N GLU A 306 18.02 9.16 -7.96
CA GLU A 306 19.35 8.81 -8.50
C GLU A 306 20.44 9.77 -8.02
N GLU A 307 20.10 11.03 -7.77
CA GLU A 307 21.01 11.97 -7.12
C GLU A 307 21.14 11.68 -5.62
N GLU A 308 20.01 11.37 -4.94
CA GLU A 308 20.01 11.03 -3.51
C GLU A 308 20.87 9.82 -3.19
N LYS A 309 20.93 8.82 -4.08
CA LYS A 309 21.77 7.62 -3.91
C LYS A 309 23.25 7.95 -3.66
N LYS A 310 23.75 9.08 -4.16
CA LYS A 310 25.12 9.54 -3.94
C LYS A 310 25.37 10.08 -2.53
N HIS A 311 24.32 10.38 -1.79
CA HIS A 311 24.35 11.00 -0.46
C HIS A 311 23.87 10.05 0.66
N LEU A 312 23.50 8.82 0.29
CA LEU A 312 23.13 7.79 1.26
C LEU A 312 24.33 7.34 2.09
N LEU A 313 24.07 6.74 3.23
CA LEU A 313 25.07 6.00 4.00
C LEU A 313 25.63 4.83 3.18
N ASP A 314 26.84 4.40 3.48
CA ASP A 314 27.50 3.32 2.79
C ASP A 314 26.62 2.08 2.69
N TYR A 315 26.57 1.47 1.50
CA TYR A 315 25.81 0.25 1.29
C TYR A 315 26.23 -0.86 2.26
N ARG A 316 25.24 -1.49 2.85
CA ARG A 316 25.40 -2.72 3.63
C ARG A 316 24.51 -3.80 3.05
N PRO A 317 24.97 -5.06 3.00
CA PRO A 317 24.15 -6.18 2.55
C PRO A 317 22.81 -6.24 3.31
N PRO A 318 21.74 -6.82 2.74
CA PRO A 318 20.47 -6.96 3.44
C PRO A 318 20.63 -7.60 4.81
N LEU A 319 20.06 -6.96 5.83
CA LEU A 319 20.08 -7.50 7.19
C LEU A 319 19.32 -8.82 7.23
N GLU A 320 19.96 -9.82 7.80
CA GLU A 320 19.38 -11.14 7.94
C GLU A 320 18.24 -11.15 8.99
N LEU A 321 17.00 -11.28 8.52
CA LEU A 321 15.79 -11.23 9.35
C LEU A 321 15.28 -12.62 9.76
N GLY A 322 15.86 -13.70 9.22
CA GLY A 322 15.41 -15.07 9.46
C GLY A 322 15.62 -15.51 10.92
N ARG A 323 14.54 -15.86 11.60
CA ARG A 323 14.58 -16.39 12.96
C ARG A 323 14.92 -17.88 12.95
N MET A 324 16.04 -18.27 13.57
CA MET A 324 16.43 -19.67 13.70
C MET A 324 15.71 -20.33 14.88
N VAL A 325 15.04 -21.46 14.61
CA VAL A 325 14.39 -22.29 15.62
C VAL A 325 14.83 -23.74 15.49
N LYS A 326 14.88 -24.47 16.62
CA LYS A 326 15.13 -25.91 16.65
C LYS A 326 13.81 -26.64 16.84
N LEU A 327 13.47 -27.55 15.93
CA LEU A 327 12.19 -28.23 15.89
C LEU A 327 12.40 -29.74 15.81
N LYS A 328 11.50 -30.51 16.39
CA LYS A 328 11.49 -31.97 16.29
C LYS A 328 10.59 -32.41 15.16
N VAL A 329 11.06 -33.32 14.32
CA VAL A 329 10.25 -33.93 13.25
C VAL A 329 9.32 -34.96 13.86
N ASP A 330 8.05 -34.88 13.54
CA ASP A 330 7.03 -35.82 14.05
C ASP A 330 7.02 -37.14 13.26
N LYS A 331 6.18 -38.09 13.69
CA LYS A 331 6.04 -39.42 13.04
C LYS A 331 5.43 -39.38 11.65
N TYR A 332 4.88 -38.24 11.23
CA TYR A 332 4.32 -38.03 9.91
C TYR A 332 5.26 -37.26 8.98
N SER A 333 6.49 -37.06 9.40
CA SER A 333 7.51 -36.29 8.68
C SER A 333 7.17 -34.81 8.54
N PHE A 334 6.58 -34.22 9.60
CA PHE A 334 6.30 -32.79 9.69
C PHE A 334 7.10 -32.11 10.80
N ILE A 335 7.36 -30.84 10.53
CA ILE A 335 7.66 -29.86 11.60
C ILE A 335 6.48 -28.91 11.74
N GLN A 336 6.27 -28.41 12.94
CA GLN A 336 5.29 -27.38 13.21
C GLN A 336 5.98 -26.03 13.36
N VAL A 337 5.64 -25.09 12.48
CA VAL A 337 6.04 -23.71 12.56
C VAL A 337 4.80 -22.87 12.79
N GLU A 338 4.79 -22.11 13.87
CA GLU A 338 3.59 -21.41 14.34
C GLU A 338 2.44 -22.41 14.51
N ASN A 339 1.34 -22.25 13.78
CA ASN A 339 0.19 -23.17 13.86
C ASN A 339 0.02 -24.07 12.63
N ASN A 340 1.04 -24.13 11.75
CA ASN A 340 0.98 -24.87 10.50
C ASN A 340 2.08 -25.94 10.42
N TYR A 341 1.88 -26.93 9.54
CA TYR A 341 2.75 -28.08 9.39
C TYR A 341 3.47 -28.05 8.04
N TYR A 342 4.75 -28.37 8.05
CA TYR A 342 5.61 -28.37 6.86
C TYR A 342 6.34 -29.71 6.76
N SER A 343 6.21 -30.38 5.62
CA SER A 343 6.84 -31.67 5.45
C SER A 343 8.36 -31.56 5.30
N VAL A 344 9.07 -32.58 5.76
CA VAL A 344 10.51 -32.74 5.61
C VAL A 344 10.81 -34.16 5.14
N PRO A 345 12.02 -34.45 4.61
CA PRO A 345 12.38 -35.82 4.21
C PRO A 345 12.18 -36.84 5.34
N GLU A 346 11.56 -37.96 5.02
CA GLU A 346 11.08 -38.97 5.98
C GLU A 346 12.18 -39.61 6.83
N HIS A 347 13.42 -39.68 6.33
CA HIS A 347 14.56 -40.19 7.10
C HIS A 347 14.90 -39.36 8.35
N LEU A 348 14.32 -38.13 8.47
CA LEU A 348 14.52 -37.25 9.60
C LEU A 348 13.48 -37.42 10.72
N VAL A 349 12.54 -38.36 10.57
CA VAL A 349 11.51 -38.62 11.60
C VAL A 349 12.16 -38.91 12.95
N GLY A 350 11.70 -38.18 13.97
CA GLY A 350 12.24 -38.26 15.34
C GLY A 350 13.49 -37.41 15.62
N HIS A 351 14.13 -36.90 14.59
CA HIS A 351 15.33 -36.05 14.73
C HIS A 351 14.98 -34.60 15.05
N TRP A 352 15.94 -33.88 15.61
CA TRP A 352 15.89 -32.43 15.80
C TRP A 352 16.60 -31.75 14.64
N ILE A 353 15.89 -30.82 13.98
CA ILE A 353 16.40 -30.04 12.86
C ILE A 353 16.30 -28.54 13.15
N LYS A 354 16.96 -27.72 12.34
CA LYS A 354 16.90 -26.27 12.43
C LYS A 354 16.02 -25.71 11.31
N ALA A 355 15.13 -24.80 11.63
CA ALA A 355 14.38 -24.06 10.63
C ALA A 355 14.67 -22.57 10.76
N LYS A 356 14.93 -21.92 9.64
CA LYS A 356 15.09 -20.47 9.52
C LYS A 356 13.81 -19.91 8.94
N ILE A 357 13.09 -19.16 9.77
CA ILE A 357 11.76 -18.66 9.45
C ILE A 357 11.88 -17.21 9.03
N TYR A 358 11.54 -16.94 7.78
CA TYR A 358 11.40 -15.61 7.19
C TYR A 358 9.94 -15.17 7.16
N LEU A 359 9.68 -13.98 6.63
CA LEU A 359 8.33 -13.48 6.47
C LEU A 359 7.48 -14.38 5.56
N ARG A 360 8.02 -14.78 4.39
CA ARG A 360 7.32 -15.56 3.36
C ARG A 360 7.84 -16.99 3.19
N ASP A 361 9.02 -17.31 3.69
CA ASP A 361 9.71 -18.57 3.44
C ASP A 361 10.18 -19.24 4.73
N ILE A 362 10.26 -20.55 4.69
CA ILE A 362 10.84 -21.38 5.75
C ILE A 362 11.93 -22.24 5.11
N LEU A 363 13.18 -22.01 5.52
CA LEU A 363 14.32 -22.81 5.10
C LEU A 363 14.65 -23.80 6.21
N ILE A 364 14.75 -25.07 5.87
CA ILE A 364 14.91 -26.17 6.81
C ILE A 364 16.28 -26.80 6.61
N TYR A 365 17.02 -26.95 7.70
CA TYR A 365 18.41 -27.42 7.71
C TYR A 365 18.57 -28.64 8.60
N SER A 366 19.30 -29.62 8.11
CA SER A 366 19.88 -30.72 8.90
C SER A 366 21.40 -30.69 8.76
N ASP A 367 22.13 -30.72 9.88
CA ASP A 367 23.59 -30.68 9.88
C ASP A 367 24.20 -29.60 8.96
N SER A 368 23.61 -28.39 9.01
CA SER A 368 23.99 -27.22 8.20
C SER A 368 23.70 -27.35 6.69
N ARG A 369 23.10 -28.42 6.21
CA ARG A 369 22.62 -28.55 4.81
C ARG A 369 21.17 -28.12 4.71
N LEU A 370 20.85 -27.33 3.69
CA LEU A 370 19.48 -27.00 3.32
C LEU A 370 18.82 -28.27 2.77
N ILE A 371 17.74 -28.73 3.41
CA ILE A 371 17.05 -29.98 3.07
C ILE A 371 15.66 -29.78 2.51
N ALA A 372 15.02 -28.65 2.84
CA ALA A 372 13.72 -28.27 2.29
C ALA A 372 13.52 -26.77 2.35
N THR A 373 12.73 -26.25 1.42
CA THR A 373 12.25 -24.86 1.41
C THR A 373 10.75 -24.88 1.20
N HIS A 374 10.02 -24.20 2.05
CA HIS A 374 8.57 -24.05 1.95
C HIS A 374 8.16 -22.58 1.90
N LYS A 375 7.14 -22.27 1.13
CA LYS A 375 6.42 -21.03 1.29
C LYS A 375 5.62 -21.10 2.59
N LYS A 376 5.66 -20.02 3.38
CA LYS A 376 4.84 -19.93 4.59
C LYS A 376 3.36 -19.85 4.20
N ILE A 377 2.52 -20.66 4.82
CA ILE A 377 1.08 -20.69 4.56
C ILE A 377 0.33 -19.92 5.64
N ASP A 378 -0.69 -19.21 5.20
CA ASP A 378 -1.58 -18.46 6.09
C ASP A 378 -2.64 -19.41 6.70
N GLY A 379 -3.23 -18.96 7.83
CA GLY A 379 -4.25 -19.73 8.53
C GLY A 379 -3.69 -20.62 9.64
N TYR A 380 -4.52 -21.58 10.07
CA TYR A 380 -4.22 -22.45 11.23
C TYR A 380 -4.41 -23.90 10.85
N HIS A 381 -3.54 -24.77 11.38
CA HIS A 381 -3.62 -26.23 11.23
C HIS A 381 -3.59 -26.74 9.78
N GLN A 382 -3.05 -25.92 8.88
CA GLN A 382 -2.84 -26.30 7.48
C GLN A 382 -1.50 -27.03 7.31
N ALA A 383 -1.34 -27.77 6.21
CA ALA A 383 -0.12 -28.50 5.93
C ALA A 383 0.38 -28.21 4.52
N GLN A 384 1.63 -27.78 4.43
CA GLN A 384 2.41 -27.66 3.20
C GLN A 384 3.18 -28.96 3.02
N VAL A 385 2.87 -29.72 1.98
CA VAL A 385 3.42 -31.07 1.77
C VAL A 385 4.15 -31.14 0.45
N ASP A 386 5.37 -31.69 0.50
CA ASP A 386 6.11 -32.09 -0.68
C ASP A 386 6.07 -33.62 -0.79
N ILE A 387 5.59 -34.16 -1.92
CA ILE A 387 5.44 -35.57 -2.15
C ILE A 387 6.80 -36.29 -2.16
N PHE A 388 7.86 -35.61 -2.58
CA PHE A 388 9.21 -36.17 -2.64
C PHE A 388 9.81 -36.44 -1.25
N HIS A 389 9.24 -35.90 -0.20
CA HIS A 389 9.66 -36.20 1.18
C HIS A 389 9.26 -37.60 1.66
N TYR A 390 8.43 -38.34 0.90
CA TYR A 390 7.83 -39.62 1.31
C TYR A 390 8.16 -40.77 0.34
N HIS A 391 9.15 -40.66 -0.52
CA HIS A 391 9.39 -41.59 -1.61
C HIS A 391 9.66 -43.00 -1.13
N GLU A 392 10.47 -43.25 -0.08
CA GLU A 392 10.75 -44.57 0.47
C GLU A 392 9.52 -45.25 1.08
N THR A 393 8.70 -44.48 1.81
CA THR A 393 7.44 -44.98 2.38
C THR A 393 6.44 -45.29 1.29
N LEU A 394 6.37 -44.48 0.24
CA LEU A 394 5.48 -44.74 -0.89
C LEU A 394 5.89 -45.98 -1.71
N GLU A 395 7.19 -46.23 -1.88
CA GLU A 395 7.68 -47.44 -2.48
C GLU A 395 7.29 -48.71 -1.69
N LYS A 396 7.47 -48.65 -0.37
CA LYS A 396 7.13 -49.73 0.56
C LYS A 396 5.62 -49.96 0.68
N LYS A 397 4.82 -48.87 0.58
CA LYS A 397 3.37 -48.87 0.80
C LYS A 397 2.63 -48.11 -0.30
N PRO A 398 2.65 -48.56 -1.56
CA PRO A 398 2.05 -47.83 -2.68
C PRO A 398 0.57 -47.51 -2.48
N GLY A 399 -0.19 -48.39 -1.81
CA GLY A 399 -1.61 -48.18 -1.52
C GLY A 399 -1.91 -46.97 -0.64
N ALA A 400 -0.92 -46.43 0.08
CA ALA A 400 -1.10 -45.26 0.89
C ALA A 400 -1.19 -43.97 0.05
N LEU A 401 -0.68 -43.97 -1.20
CA LEU A 401 -0.60 -42.78 -2.06
C LEU A 401 -1.99 -42.18 -2.35
N LYS A 402 -2.95 -42.97 -2.76
CA LYS A 402 -4.29 -42.55 -3.20
C LYS A 402 -4.98 -41.59 -2.21
N ASN A 403 -4.84 -41.85 -0.91
CA ASN A 403 -5.45 -41.07 0.15
C ASN A 403 -4.47 -40.13 0.88
N SER A 404 -3.21 -40.04 0.44
CA SER A 404 -2.18 -39.24 1.10
C SER A 404 -2.45 -37.74 0.97
N LYS A 405 -2.10 -36.98 2.01
CA LYS A 405 -2.07 -35.51 1.93
C LYS A 405 -1.07 -35.05 0.86
N ALA A 406 0.01 -35.80 0.65
CA ALA A 406 1.04 -35.47 -0.32
C ALA A 406 0.48 -35.42 -1.76
N LEU A 407 -0.32 -36.39 -2.17
CA LEU A 407 -0.97 -36.35 -3.47
C LEU A 407 -2.08 -35.30 -3.55
N LYS A 408 -2.88 -35.16 -2.48
CA LYS A 408 -4.00 -34.19 -2.43
C LYS A 408 -3.58 -32.74 -2.36
N SER A 409 -2.35 -32.44 -1.94
CA SER A 409 -1.84 -31.07 -1.85
C SER A 409 -1.59 -30.39 -3.19
N ARG A 410 -1.53 -31.18 -4.28
CA ARG A 410 -1.30 -30.71 -5.65
C ARG A 410 -2.42 -31.21 -6.55
N ALA A 411 -3.36 -30.31 -6.87
CA ALA A 411 -4.56 -30.68 -7.64
C ALA A 411 -4.22 -31.29 -9.01
N GLU A 412 -3.24 -30.73 -9.73
CA GLU A 412 -2.81 -31.23 -11.04
C GLU A 412 -2.24 -32.65 -10.94
N LEU A 413 -1.36 -32.87 -9.95
CA LEU A 413 -0.75 -34.17 -9.71
C LEU A 413 -1.80 -35.23 -9.38
N LYS A 414 -2.79 -34.85 -8.56
CA LYS A 414 -3.93 -35.70 -8.21
C LYS A 414 -4.77 -36.03 -9.44
N THR A 415 -5.07 -35.03 -10.28
CA THR A 415 -5.84 -35.25 -11.52
C THR A 415 -5.14 -36.21 -12.46
N ILE A 416 -3.83 -36.05 -12.69
CA ILE A 416 -3.04 -36.97 -13.52
C ILE A 416 -3.04 -38.37 -12.93
N TYR A 417 -2.86 -38.50 -11.61
CA TYR A 417 -2.90 -39.80 -10.93
C TYR A 417 -4.26 -40.49 -11.10
N ASP A 418 -5.34 -39.78 -10.80
CA ASP A 418 -6.71 -40.33 -10.89
C ASP A 418 -7.07 -40.71 -12.34
N THR A 419 -6.59 -39.97 -13.33
CA THR A 419 -6.88 -40.20 -14.74
C THR A 419 -6.10 -41.40 -15.32
N TYR A 420 -4.81 -41.49 -15.02
CA TYR A 420 -3.93 -42.41 -15.74
C TYR A 420 -3.31 -43.52 -14.87
N PHE A 421 -3.18 -43.29 -13.54
CA PHE A 421 -2.35 -44.13 -12.68
C PHE A 421 -3.11 -44.79 -11.52
N ILE A 422 -4.42 -44.67 -11.44
CA ILE A 422 -5.21 -45.25 -10.33
C ILE A 422 -4.97 -46.74 -10.11
N ASN A 423 -4.74 -47.49 -11.20
CA ASN A 423 -4.39 -48.91 -11.19
C ASN A 423 -2.90 -49.17 -11.45
N ARG A 424 -2.11 -48.14 -11.61
CA ARG A 424 -0.67 -48.17 -11.96
C ARG A 424 0.16 -47.37 -10.91
N THR A 425 -0.23 -47.45 -9.65
CA THR A 425 0.34 -46.64 -8.55
C THR A 425 1.86 -46.81 -8.43
N ARG A 426 2.39 -48.02 -8.58
CA ARG A 426 3.84 -48.30 -8.53
C ARG A 426 4.60 -47.56 -9.63
N GLU A 427 4.09 -47.60 -10.83
CA GLU A 427 4.66 -46.87 -11.97
C GLU A 427 4.66 -45.38 -11.76
N PHE A 428 3.58 -44.80 -11.23
CA PHE A 428 3.52 -43.39 -10.87
C PHE A 428 4.62 -43.02 -9.86
N ILE A 429 4.79 -43.80 -8.80
CA ILE A 429 5.83 -43.59 -7.78
C ILE A 429 7.23 -43.69 -8.41
N ASP A 430 7.44 -44.61 -9.31
CA ASP A 430 8.72 -44.84 -9.99
C ASP A 430 9.08 -43.66 -10.91
N ILE A 431 8.09 -43.10 -11.64
CA ILE A 431 8.26 -41.92 -12.47
C ILE A 431 8.59 -40.69 -11.58
N LEU A 432 7.89 -40.50 -10.46
CA LEU A 432 8.20 -39.46 -9.52
C LEU A 432 9.65 -39.54 -9.03
N ARG A 433 10.09 -40.74 -8.61
CA ARG A 433 11.44 -40.95 -8.11
C ARG A 433 12.52 -40.63 -9.16
N LYS A 434 12.32 -41.08 -10.40
CA LYS A 434 13.28 -40.88 -11.50
C LYS A 434 13.37 -39.44 -11.96
N ASN A 435 12.39 -38.59 -11.61
CA ASN A 435 12.28 -37.21 -12.07
C ASN A 435 12.22 -36.18 -10.92
N GLN A 436 12.71 -36.53 -9.74
CA GLN A 436 12.71 -35.63 -8.57
C GLN A 436 13.58 -34.38 -8.74
N ASP A 437 14.54 -34.40 -9.68
CA ASP A 437 15.44 -33.32 -10.05
C ASP A 437 14.82 -32.32 -11.04
N LYS A 438 13.68 -32.67 -11.66
CA LYS A 438 13.00 -31.85 -12.66
C LYS A 438 12.13 -30.78 -12.01
N ASN A 439 11.94 -29.67 -12.71
CA ASN A 439 10.97 -28.67 -12.27
C ASN A 439 9.54 -29.23 -12.38
N TYR A 440 8.64 -28.67 -11.57
CA TYR A 440 7.29 -29.17 -11.43
C TYR A 440 6.48 -29.22 -12.74
N PRO A 441 6.48 -28.18 -13.62
CA PRO A 441 5.79 -28.27 -14.91
C PRO A 441 6.30 -29.43 -15.79
N ARG A 442 7.61 -29.62 -15.87
CA ARG A 442 8.19 -30.69 -16.67
C ARG A 442 7.86 -32.10 -16.11
N LEU A 443 7.79 -32.20 -14.79
CA LEU A 443 7.34 -33.44 -14.15
C LEU A 443 5.89 -33.80 -14.54
N LEU A 444 4.98 -32.82 -14.55
CA LEU A 444 3.59 -33.01 -14.97
C LEU A 444 3.51 -33.49 -16.43
N GLU A 445 4.25 -32.85 -17.33
CA GLU A 445 4.34 -33.25 -18.73
C GLU A 445 4.79 -34.72 -18.87
N ILE A 446 5.86 -35.09 -18.19
CA ILE A 446 6.38 -36.49 -18.22
C ILE A 446 5.33 -37.48 -17.70
N LEU A 447 4.64 -37.12 -16.60
CA LEU A 447 3.59 -37.98 -16.04
C LEU A 447 2.41 -38.10 -17.00
N GLU A 448 1.98 -37.04 -17.66
CA GLU A 448 0.92 -37.12 -18.66
C GLU A 448 1.33 -37.92 -19.90
N GLU A 449 2.52 -37.69 -20.44
CA GLU A 449 3.05 -38.44 -21.58
C GLU A 449 3.09 -39.96 -21.28
N ARG A 450 3.65 -40.34 -20.13
CA ARG A 450 3.74 -41.71 -19.68
C ARG A 450 2.36 -42.30 -19.33
N GLY A 451 1.48 -41.50 -18.75
CA GLY A 451 0.12 -41.91 -18.42
C GLY A 451 -0.72 -42.30 -19.64
N LYS A 452 -0.53 -41.61 -20.76
CA LYS A 452 -1.21 -41.89 -22.04
C LYS A 452 -0.72 -43.17 -22.72
N LEU A 453 0.46 -43.69 -22.37
CA LEU A 453 0.99 -44.92 -22.93
C LEU A 453 0.31 -46.15 -22.31
N PRO A 454 0.01 -47.21 -23.11
CA PRO A 454 -0.51 -48.48 -22.58
C PRO A 454 0.46 -49.11 -21.56
N ALA A 455 -0.07 -49.81 -20.58
CA ALA A 455 0.70 -50.49 -19.52
C ALA A 455 1.74 -51.49 -20.03
N ALA A 456 1.62 -51.98 -21.27
CA ALA A 456 2.55 -52.89 -21.91
C ALA A 456 3.85 -52.24 -22.45
N TYR A 457 3.92 -50.90 -22.45
CA TYR A 457 5.11 -50.12 -22.87
C TYR A 457 6.01 -49.75 -21.67
N GLN A 458 6.20 -50.65 -20.73
CA GLN A 458 7.29 -50.49 -19.77
C GLN A 458 8.61 -50.80 -20.50
N GLU A 459 9.40 -49.77 -20.79
CA GLU A 459 10.83 -49.96 -20.98
C GLU A 459 11.34 -50.56 -19.67
N THR A 460 11.64 -51.86 -19.70
CA THR A 460 12.50 -52.45 -18.69
C THR A 460 13.87 -51.77 -18.85
N ASP A 461 14.27 -50.94 -17.90
CA ASP A 461 15.59 -50.30 -17.86
C ASP A 461 16.76 -51.28 -17.73
N THR A 462 16.54 -52.53 -18.12
CA THR A 462 17.52 -53.59 -18.25
C THR A 462 17.28 -54.33 -19.57
N VAL A 463 17.21 -53.57 -20.66
CA VAL A 463 17.47 -54.19 -21.96
C VAL A 463 18.98 -54.19 -22.10
N ASP A 464 19.56 -55.38 -21.82
CA ASP A 464 20.91 -55.70 -22.22
C ASP A 464 21.13 -55.11 -23.63
N GLU A 465 22.17 -54.30 -23.85
CA GLU A 465 22.41 -53.62 -25.15
C GLU A 465 22.42 -54.65 -26.30
N ASN A 466 22.75 -55.90 -26.00
CA ASN A 466 22.66 -57.06 -26.92
C ASN A 466 21.23 -57.38 -27.34
N VAL A 467 20.22 -57.23 -26.45
CA VAL A 467 18.80 -57.53 -26.77
C VAL A 467 18.21 -56.40 -27.61
N ALA A 468 18.57 -55.15 -27.31
CA ALA A 468 18.15 -53.99 -28.13
C ALA A 468 18.77 -54.01 -29.53
N SER A 469 20.02 -54.44 -29.65
CA SER A 469 20.72 -54.64 -30.92
C SER A 469 20.08 -55.75 -31.75
N ASN A 470 19.83 -56.92 -31.14
CA ASN A 470 19.18 -58.08 -31.82
C ASN A 470 17.75 -57.77 -32.26
N THR A 471 16.99 -57.03 -31.45
CA THR A 471 15.61 -56.60 -31.81
C THR A 471 15.60 -55.59 -32.96
N ARG A 472 16.54 -54.65 -33.01
CA ARG A 472 16.72 -53.75 -34.14
C ARG A 472 17.14 -54.48 -35.43
N GLU A 473 17.97 -55.47 -35.30
CA GLU A 473 18.44 -56.31 -36.45
C GLU A 473 17.31 -57.16 -36.99
N GLN A 474 16.52 -57.81 -36.13
CA GLN A 474 15.32 -58.58 -36.52
C GLN A 474 14.26 -57.66 -37.15
N LEU A 475 14.01 -56.44 -36.65
CA LEU A 475 13.09 -55.51 -37.28
C LEU A 475 13.59 -55.00 -38.64
N LYS A 476 14.92 -54.83 -38.82
CA LYS A 476 15.51 -54.54 -40.12
C LYS A 476 15.36 -55.70 -41.10
N GLN A 477 15.56 -56.94 -40.65
CA GLN A 477 15.37 -58.16 -41.48
C GLN A 477 13.91 -58.33 -41.88
N LEU A 478 12.96 -58.19 -40.97
CA LEU A 478 11.52 -58.19 -41.27
C LEU A 478 11.13 -57.09 -42.24
N SER A 479 11.61 -55.82 -42.03
CA SER A 479 11.37 -54.74 -42.95
C SER A 479 11.94 -55.02 -44.36
N SER A 480 13.12 -55.60 -44.44
CA SER A 480 13.73 -55.99 -45.73
C SER A 480 13.00 -57.18 -46.44
N MET A 481 12.40 -58.07 -45.66
CA MET A 481 11.54 -59.12 -46.21
C MET A 481 10.21 -58.56 -46.76
N PHE A 482 9.60 -57.66 -46.10
CA PHE A 482 8.40 -56.93 -46.58
C PHE A 482 8.68 -56.12 -47.84
N MET A 483 9.83 -55.49 -47.96
CA MET A 483 10.26 -54.77 -49.16
C MET A 483 10.58 -55.66 -50.34
N ARG A 484 10.99 -56.89 -50.11
CA ARG A 484 11.26 -57.90 -51.17
C ARG A 484 10.05 -58.65 -51.63
N GLY A 485 8.94 -58.72 -50.86
CA GLY A 485 7.70 -59.38 -51.18
C GLY A 485 6.72 -58.56 -52.06
N GLY A 486 7.04 -57.31 -52.39
CA GLY A 486 6.14 -56.41 -53.14
C GLY A 486 6.38 -56.30 -54.65
N SER A 487 7.19 -57.15 -55.26
CA SER A 487 7.37 -57.12 -56.75
C SER A 487 7.02 -58.42 -57.37
N GLY A 488 5.74 -58.69 -57.50
CA GLY A 488 5.25 -59.81 -58.22
C GLY A 488 3.74 -59.94 -58.18
N TYR A 489 3.10 -59.25 -59.08
CA TYR A 489 1.86 -59.57 -59.77
C TYR A 489 1.29 -58.24 -60.42
N VAL A 490 1.82 -58.00 -61.63
CA VAL A 490 1.02 -57.33 -62.65
C VAL A 490 1.05 -58.28 -63.84
N ASN A 491 -0.05 -58.91 -64.07
CA ASN A 491 -0.64 -59.21 -65.37
C ASN A 491 -2.15 -59.32 -65.19
#